data_7d940a958a1d96a17257370bd2e35507
#
_entry.id   7d940a958a1d96a17257370bd2e35507
#
_cell.length_a   1.000
_cell.length_b   1.000
_cell.length_c   1.000
_cell.angle_alpha   90.00
_cell.angle_beta   90.00
_cell.angle_gamma   90.00
#
_symmetry.space_group_name_H-M   'P 1'
#
loop_
_entity.id
_entity.type
_entity.pdbx_description
1 polymer ?
#
loop_
_entity_poly.entity_id
_entity_poly.type
_entity_poly.pdbx_seq_one_letter_code
_entity_poly.pdbx_strand_id
1 'polypeptide(L)'
;MKKHIGISLFFMGCFLSLSATNYFVATNGDDSNAGTLDKPFATLQKAQSKVVPGDTVYIRGGEYRIREEQMMGGDHLRAYVFEMNKSGTQAKRICYTGYQDERPIFNLAEVKPEGKRVSVFYVSGSYLHFRNFEIIKTQVTIREHTQSECIYNQGGNHNIYENLAMHDGMAIGFYLVRGSNNLVLNCDAYNNYDPVSENGTGGNVDGFGGHPASASYTGNVFKGCRAWYNSDDGFDLIKAQAAYTIEDCWAFYNGYKPGGFVGAGDGTGFKAGGYGMRSKVKMPNEIPHHVVKNCLAYKNKNKGFYANHHLGGI
;
A
#
# COMPACT_ATOMS: atom_id res chain seq x y z
N MET A 1 36.23 -11.02 64.54
CA MET A 1 35.36 -11.55 63.44
C MET A 1 34.28 -10.51 63.19
N LYS A 2 34.37 -9.74 62.07
CA LYS A 2 33.34 -8.76 61.67
C LYS A 2 32.44 -9.47 60.62
N LYS A 3 31.15 -9.63 60.94
CA LYS A 3 30.15 -10.15 60.02
C LYS A 3 29.70 -9.01 59.09
N HIS A 4 29.95 -9.12 57.80
CA HIS A 4 29.33 -8.26 56.77
C HIS A 4 27.96 -8.83 56.44
N ILE A 5 26.91 -8.05 56.72
CA ILE A 5 25.55 -8.33 56.25
C ILE A 5 25.40 -7.67 54.88
N GLY A 6 25.36 -8.47 53.83
CA GLY A 6 25.06 -7.99 52.47
C GLY A 6 23.55 -7.79 52.30
N ILE A 7 23.12 -6.57 52.08
CA ILE A 7 21.75 -6.23 51.72
C ILE A 7 21.62 -6.39 50.22
N SER A 8 20.87 -7.43 49.76
CA SER A 8 20.52 -7.65 48.36
C SER A 8 19.29 -6.80 48.05
N LEU A 9 19.46 -5.72 47.32
CA LEU A 9 18.33 -4.95 46.80
C LEU A 9 17.69 -5.72 45.62
N PHE A 10 16.50 -6.24 45.86
CA PHE A 10 15.66 -6.82 44.79
C PHE A 10 14.96 -5.68 44.07
N PHE A 11 15.41 -5.36 42.83
CA PHE A 11 14.70 -4.46 41.94
C PHE A 11 13.48 -5.19 41.37
N MET A 12 12.31 -5.00 41.94
CA MET A 12 11.04 -5.46 41.40
C MET A 12 10.65 -4.53 40.25
N GLY A 13 11.03 -4.91 39.03
CA GLY A 13 10.63 -4.20 37.80
C GLY A 13 9.13 -4.30 37.66
N CYS A 14 8.43 -3.18 37.81
CA CYS A 14 7.01 -3.05 37.53
C CYS A 14 6.85 -3.10 36.01
N PHE A 15 6.52 -4.27 35.44
CA PHE A 15 6.09 -4.39 34.06
C PHE A 15 4.69 -3.77 33.93
N LEU A 16 4.62 -2.49 33.55
CA LEU A 16 3.36 -1.89 33.10
C LEU A 16 2.94 -2.63 31.83
N SER A 17 1.98 -3.53 31.96
CA SER A 17 1.28 -4.10 30.82
C SER A 17 0.51 -2.97 30.13
N LEU A 18 1.07 -2.39 29.07
CA LEU A 18 0.32 -1.50 28.19
C LEU A 18 -0.84 -2.32 27.60
N SER A 19 -2.05 -2.01 28.05
CA SER A 19 -3.28 -2.52 27.46
C SER A 19 -3.44 -1.93 26.07
N ALA A 20 -3.93 -2.71 25.11
CA ALA A 20 -4.27 -2.21 23.80
C ALA A 20 -5.33 -1.11 23.89
N THR A 21 -5.12 -0.02 23.18
CA THR A 21 -6.04 1.13 23.14
C THR A 21 -6.79 1.15 21.80
N ASN A 22 -8.07 1.51 21.86
CA ASN A 22 -8.86 1.79 20.70
C ASN A 22 -8.98 3.30 20.51
N TYR A 23 -8.47 3.81 19.38
CA TYR A 23 -8.64 5.19 18.96
C TYR A 23 -9.70 5.29 17.87
N PHE A 24 -10.41 6.40 17.84
CA PHE A 24 -11.45 6.68 16.85
C PHE A 24 -11.13 7.95 16.08
N VAL A 25 -11.32 7.89 14.77
CA VAL A 25 -11.19 9.02 13.85
C VAL A 25 -12.56 9.23 13.17
N ALA A 26 -13.04 10.46 13.09
CA ALA A 26 -14.31 10.78 12.45
C ALA A 26 -14.24 12.12 11.71
N THR A 27 -15.03 12.27 10.65
CA THR A 27 -15.08 13.51 9.84
C THR A 27 -15.56 14.73 10.63
N ASN A 28 -16.29 14.51 11.72
CA ASN A 28 -16.73 15.53 12.67
C ASN A 28 -15.93 15.51 13.98
N GLY A 29 -14.76 14.87 13.99
CA GLY A 29 -13.86 14.82 15.14
C GLY A 29 -13.07 16.12 15.35
N ASP A 30 -12.24 16.12 16.38
CA ASP A 30 -11.30 17.20 16.71
C ASP A 30 -9.99 16.59 17.26
N ASP A 31 -8.85 17.02 16.74
CA ASP A 31 -7.54 16.48 17.15
C ASP A 31 -7.11 16.91 18.56
N SER A 32 -7.86 17.81 19.21
CA SER A 32 -7.74 18.11 20.64
C SER A 32 -8.46 17.09 21.54
N ASN A 33 -9.36 16.28 20.98
CA ASN A 33 -10.09 15.23 21.68
C ASN A 33 -9.16 14.11 22.19
N ALA A 34 -9.76 13.22 23.01
CA ALA A 34 -9.06 12.06 23.56
C ALA A 34 -8.94 10.87 22.57
N GLY A 35 -9.64 10.90 21.44
CA GLY A 35 -9.69 9.82 20.46
C GLY A 35 -10.59 8.65 20.86
N THR A 36 -11.53 8.87 21.75
CA THR A 36 -12.57 7.89 22.13
C THR A 36 -13.73 7.90 21.11
N LEU A 37 -14.64 6.92 21.19
CA LEU A 37 -15.81 6.85 20.30
C LEU A 37 -16.67 8.13 20.38
N ASP A 38 -16.88 8.67 21.58
CA ASP A 38 -17.68 9.88 21.81
C ASP A 38 -16.92 11.18 21.53
N LYS A 39 -15.58 11.12 21.55
CA LYS A 39 -14.69 12.26 21.31
C LYS A 39 -13.57 11.83 20.36
N PRO A 40 -13.89 11.56 19.08
CA PRO A 40 -12.92 11.06 18.09
C PRO A 40 -11.93 12.15 17.68
N PHE A 41 -10.78 11.74 17.17
CA PHE A 41 -9.87 12.61 16.44
C PHE A 41 -10.47 13.03 15.09
N ALA A 42 -10.03 14.17 14.57
CA ALA A 42 -10.39 14.61 13.22
C ALA A 42 -9.55 13.89 12.14
N THR A 43 -8.29 13.56 12.44
CA THR A 43 -7.33 13.11 11.44
C THR A 43 -6.69 11.75 11.79
N LEU A 44 -6.40 10.98 10.74
CA LEU A 44 -5.62 9.74 10.88
C LEU A 44 -4.19 10.03 11.33
N GLN A 45 -3.62 11.19 10.94
CA GLN A 45 -2.30 11.66 11.36
C GLN A 45 -2.21 11.78 12.88
N LYS A 46 -3.26 12.31 13.51
CA LYS A 46 -3.32 12.41 14.97
C LYS A 46 -3.34 11.04 15.63
N ALA A 47 -4.16 10.12 15.12
CA ALA A 47 -4.21 8.75 15.62
C ALA A 47 -2.85 8.05 15.45
N GLN A 48 -2.23 8.16 14.25
CA GLN A 48 -0.89 7.63 13.95
C GLN A 48 0.17 8.14 14.94
N SER A 49 0.08 9.39 15.38
CA SER A 49 1.02 9.94 16.37
C SER A 49 0.94 9.26 17.73
N LYS A 50 -0.19 8.64 18.07
CA LYS A 50 -0.50 8.06 19.40
C LYS A 50 -0.26 6.56 19.51
N VAL A 51 -0.52 5.81 18.43
CA VAL A 51 -0.55 4.35 18.47
C VAL A 51 0.78 3.73 18.92
N VAL A 52 0.65 2.61 19.63
CA VAL A 52 1.71 1.71 20.06
C VAL A 52 1.32 0.26 19.71
N PRO A 53 2.24 -0.72 19.81
CA PRO A 53 1.93 -2.12 19.46
C PRO A 53 0.71 -2.68 20.20
N GLY A 54 -0.27 -3.15 19.42
CA GLY A 54 -1.54 -3.71 19.88
C GLY A 54 -2.73 -2.78 19.75
N ASP A 55 -2.52 -1.50 19.47
CA ASP A 55 -3.60 -0.54 19.34
C ASP A 55 -4.38 -0.72 18.04
N THR A 56 -5.64 -0.29 18.08
CA THR A 56 -6.52 -0.22 16.91
C THR A 56 -7.02 1.20 16.70
N VAL A 57 -6.90 1.68 15.46
CA VAL A 57 -7.51 2.92 15.01
C VAL A 57 -8.75 2.56 14.21
N TYR A 58 -9.91 2.88 14.77
CA TYR A 58 -11.21 2.77 14.10
C TYR A 58 -11.51 4.08 13.36
N ILE A 59 -11.71 3.98 12.06
CA ILE A 59 -12.03 5.10 11.19
C ILE A 59 -13.52 5.04 10.90
N ARG A 60 -14.26 6.09 11.33
CA ARG A 60 -15.70 6.17 11.12
C ARG A 60 -16.02 6.42 9.65
N GLY A 61 -17.15 5.94 9.20
CA GLY A 61 -17.66 6.17 7.85
C GLY A 61 -17.77 7.65 7.50
N GLY A 62 -17.62 7.95 6.22
CA GLY A 62 -17.65 9.29 5.66
C GLY A 62 -16.50 9.56 4.70
N GLU A 63 -16.53 10.69 4.04
CA GLU A 63 -15.52 11.14 3.09
C GLU A 63 -14.55 12.10 3.78
N TYR A 64 -13.32 11.64 3.95
CA TYR A 64 -12.19 12.43 4.47
C TYR A 64 -11.52 13.13 3.30
N ARG A 65 -11.83 14.41 3.10
CA ARG A 65 -11.20 15.26 2.08
C ARG A 65 -9.84 15.71 2.57
N ILE A 66 -8.80 15.10 2.02
CA ILE A 66 -7.42 15.39 2.44
C ILE A 66 -6.90 16.58 1.66
N ARG A 67 -6.18 17.48 2.34
CA ARG A 67 -5.55 18.68 1.77
C ARG A 67 -4.04 18.61 1.91
N GLU A 68 -3.31 19.41 1.11
CA GLU A 68 -1.84 19.38 1.09
C GLU A 68 -1.20 19.69 2.44
N GLU A 69 -1.78 20.61 3.21
CA GLU A 69 -1.26 20.96 4.54
C GLU A 69 -1.35 19.81 5.56
N GLN A 70 -2.10 18.75 5.26
CA GLN A 70 -2.21 17.56 6.08
C GLN A 70 -1.16 16.49 5.77
N MET A 71 -0.30 16.70 4.76
CA MET A 71 0.78 15.76 4.46
C MET A 71 1.75 15.65 5.65
N MET A 72 2.14 14.41 5.95
CA MET A 72 3.00 14.13 7.11
C MET A 72 4.49 14.25 6.80
N GLY A 73 4.90 14.15 5.54
CA GLY A 73 6.31 14.16 5.19
C GLY A 73 6.58 14.04 3.69
N GLY A 74 7.80 13.64 3.38
CA GLY A 74 8.25 13.44 2.01
C GLY A 74 9.77 13.47 1.89
N ASP A 75 10.24 13.25 0.67
CA ASP A 75 11.63 13.39 0.26
C ASP A 75 11.74 14.32 -0.96
N HIS A 76 12.91 14.35 -1.61
CA HIS A 76 13.11 15.20 -2.81
C HIS A 76 12.18 14.81 -3.97
N LEU A 77 11.71 13.57 -4.02
CA LEU A 77 10.89 13.04 -5.11
C LEU A 77 9.40 12.88 -4.72
N ARG A 78 9.11 12.59 -3.46
CA ARG A 78 7.77 12.17 -3.00
C ARG A 78 7.21 13.05 -1.90
N ALA A 79 5.90 13.16 -1.88
CA ALA A 79 5.10 13.66 -0.78
C ALA A 79 4.34 12.49 -0.14
N TYR A 80 4.40 12.36 1.18
CA TYR A 80 3.72 11.33 1.96
C TYR A 80 2.51 11.92 2.65
N VAL A 81 1.32 11.44 2.29
CA VAL A 81 0.07 11.91 2.93
C VAL A 81 -0.03 11.32 4.33
N PHE A 82 0.07 10.00 4.43
CA PHE A 82 0.12 9.28 5.70
C PHE A 82 1.44 8.52 5.79
N GLU A 83 2.32 8.92 6.71
CA GLU A 83 3.58 8.23 6.98
C GLU A 83 3.38 7.18 8.07
N MET A 84 3.28 5.91 7.66
CA MET A 84 2.99 4.76 8.53
C MET A 84 4.30 4.10 8.95
N ASN A 85 5.05 4.77 9.84
CA ASN A 85 6.41 4.41 10.26
C ASN A 85 6.49 3.69 11.62
N LYS A 86 5.38 3.60 12.39
CA LYS A 86 5.32 2.82 13.62
C LYS A 86 5.12 1.36 13.32
N SER A 87 5.65 0.50 14.18
CA SER A 87 5.55 -0.94 14.03
C SER A 87 4.79 -1.58 15.19
N GLY A 88 3.98 -2.58 14.87
CA GLY A 88 3.48 -3.53 15.83
C GLY A 88 4.52 -4.64 16.12
N THR A 89 4.04 -5.75 16.64
CA THR A 89 4.80 -7.00 16.78
C THR A 89 3.96 -8.17 16.27
N GLN A 90 4.55 -9.33 16.12
CA GLN A 90 3.82 -10.53 15.71
C GLN A 90 2.60 -10.82 16.60
N ALA A 91 2.73 -10.62 17.91
CA ALA A 91 1.66 -10.84 18.89
C ALA A 91 0.72 -9.62 19.05
N LYS A 92 1.18 -8.42 18.68
CA LYS A 92 0.48 -7.15 18.92
C LYS A 92 0.59 -6.26 17.67
N ARG A 93 -0.18 -6.56 16.63
CA ARG A 93 -0.26 -5.70 15.44
C ARG A 93 -0.87 -4.34 15.79
N ILE A 94 -0.52 -3.31 15.02
CA ILE A 94 -1.27 -2.05 15.01
C ILE A 94 -2.29 -2.17 13.87
N CYS A 95 -3.57 -1.93 14.17
CA CYS A 95 -4.64 -2.04 13.20
C CYS A 95 -5.22 -0.67 12.83
N TYR A 96 -5.50 -0.46 11.54
CA TYR A 96 -6.21 0.71 11.00
C TYR A 96 -7.39 0.18 10.20
N THR A 97 -8.61 0.41 10.66
CA THR A 97 -9.79 -0.24 10.08
C THR A 97 -11.03 0.64 10.09
N GLY A 98 -11.88 0.50 9.08
CA GLY A 98 -13.24 1.00 9.19
C GLY A 98 -13.93 0.47 10.46
N TYR A 99 -14.79 1.27 11.07
CA TYR A 99 -15.50 0.91 12.29
C TYR A 99 -16.72 0.05 11.95
N GLN A 100 -16.80 -1.15 12.49
CA GLN A 100 -17.86 -2.12 12.21
C GLN A 100 -18.03 -2.35 10.69
N ASP A 101 -19.21 -2.09 10.14
CA ASP A 101 -19.52 -2.20 8.71
C ASP A 101 -19.34 -0.87 7.96
N GLU A 102 -18.85 0.17 8.63
CA GLU A 102 -18.57 1.46 8.01
C GLU A 102 -17.34 1.37 7.09
N ARG A 103 -17.42 2.07 5.95
CA ARG A 103 -16.36 2.09 4.96
C ARG A 103 -15.92 3.54 4.70
N PRO A 104 -14.91 4.04 5.41
CA PRO A 104 -14.39 5.39 5.22
C PRO A 104 -13.69 5.56 3.88
N ILE A 105 -13.78 6.77 3.31
CA ILE A 105 -13.23 7.12 2.01
C ILE A 105 -12.21 8.25 2.19
N PHE A 106 -10.94 8.01 1.83
CA PHE A 106 -9.91 9.03 1.74
C PHE A 106 -9.89 9.64 0.34
N ASN A 107 -10.36 10.87 0.21
CA ASN A 107 -10.42 11.59 -1.06
C ASN A 107 -9.19 12.52 -1.20
N LEU A 108 -8.37 12.29 -2.22
CA LEU A 108 -7.10 12.97 -2.49
C LEU A 108 -7.20 14.04 -3.59
N ALA A 109 -8.40 14.43 -4.00
CA ALA A 109 -8.60 15.35 -5.11
C ALA A 109 -7.90 16.72 -4.93
N GLU A 110 -7.69 17.13 -3.68
CA GLU A 110 -7.06 18.41 -3.31
C GLU A 110 -5.55 18.26 -2.97
N VAL A 111 -4.96 17.06 -3.07
CA VAL A 111 -3.53 16.82 -2.82
C VAL A 111 -2.78 16.81 -4.14
N LYS A 112 -2.20 17.96 -4.51
CA LYS A 112 -1.54 18.20 -5.80
C LYS A 112 -0.17 18.87 -5.64
N PRO A 113 0.74 18.29 -4.84
CA PRO A 113 2.05 18.91 -4.60
C PRO A 113 2.83 18.99 -5.91
N GLU A 114 3.22 20.21 -6.29
CA GLU A 114 3.89 20.47 -7.56
C GLU A 114 5.23 19.73 -7.64
N GLY A 115 5.45 19.03 -8.75
CA GLY A 115 6.69 18.29 -9.02
C GLY A 115 6.98 17.11 -8.09
N LYS A 116 6.00 16.63 -7.32
CA LYS A 116 6.14 15.49 -6.41
C LYS A 116 5.27 14.32 -6.83
N ARG A 117 5.77 13.11 -6.63
CA ARG A 117 4.96 11.90 -6.61
C ARG A 117 4.17 11.84 -5.30
N VAL A 118 2.93 11.47 -5.36
CA VAL A 118 2.08 11.31 -4.17
C VAL A 118 2.10 9.84 -3.74
N SER A 119 2.57 9.55 -2.54
CA SER A 119 2.39 8.25 -1.89
C SER A 119 1.38 8.45 -0.75
N VAL A 120 0.12 7.97 -0.95
CA VAL A 120 -0.94 8.27 0.02
C VAL A 120 -0.67 7.57 1.34
N PHE A 121 -0.48 6.26 1.35
CA PHE A 121 0.02 5.53 2.51
C PHE A 121 1.47 5.10 2.24
N TYR A 122 2.44 5.85 2.77
CA TYR A 122 3.85 5.47 2.77
C TYR A 122 4.13 4.58 3.98
N VAL A 123 4.41 3.30 3.73
CA VAL A 123 4.48 2.29 4.79
C VAL A 123 5.90 1.78 4.95
N SER A 124 6.54 2.16 6.06
CA SER A 124 7.85 1.64 6.49
C SER A 124 7.76 0.83 7.79
N GLY A 125 6.66 0.96 8.54
CA GLY A 125 6.38 0.18 9.73
C GLY A 125 6.02 -1.28 9.41
N SER A 126 6.24 -2.16 10.36
CA SER A 126 6.01 -3.60 10.26
C SER A 126 4.90 -4.07 11.20
N TYR A 127 4.30 -5.24 10.88
CA TYR A 127 3.19 -5.81 11.65
C TYR A 127 1.99 -4.87 11.77
N LEU A 128 1.68 -4.17 10.68
CA LEU A 128 0.51 -3.33 10.53
C LEU A 128 -0.62 -4.12 9.86
N HIS A 129 -1.87 -3.75 10.14
CA HIS A 129 -3.04 -4.30 9.48
C HIS A 129 -3.96 -3.16 9.06
N PHE A 130 -4.07 -2.94 7.75
CA PHE A 130 -4.96 -1.96 7.12
C PHE A 130 -6.17 -2.68 6.53
N ARG A 131 -7.39 -2.24 6.86
CA ARG A 131 -8.58 -2.92 6.33
C ARG A 131 -9.83 -2.04 6.23
N ASN A 132 -10.71 -2.40 5.30
CA ASN A 132 -12.06 -1.86 5.17
C ASN A 132 -12.12 -0.34 4.96
N PHE A 133 -11.34 0.22 4.01
CA PHE A 133 -11.45 1.62 3.60
C PHE A 133 -11.09 1.80 2.12
N GLU A 134 -11.39 3.00 1.61
CA GLU A 134 -11.17 3.36 0.21
C GLU A 134 -10.21 4.55 0.10
N ILE A 135 -9.44 4.56 -0.98
CA ILE A 135 -8.54 5.65 -1.38
C ILE A 135 -8.94 6.06 -2.80
N ILE A 136 -9.36 7.31 -2.96
CA ILE A 136 -9.85 7.79 -4.23
C ILE A 136 -9.15 9.06 -4.69
N LYS A 137 -9.12 9.27 -6.02
CA LYS A 137 -8.71 10.51 -6.68
C LYS A 137 -7.28 10.95 -6.35
N THR A 138 -6.36 10.01 -6.15
CA THR A 138 -4.93 10.33 -6.03
C THR A 138 -4.46 11.04 -7.29
N GLN A 139 -3.71 12.14 -7.15
CA GLN A 139 -3.37 13.05 -8.23
C GLN A 139 -1.93 12.91 -8.70
N VAL A 140 -1.67 13.35 -9.94
CA VAL A 140 -0.36 13.49 -10.56
C VAL A 140 -0.22 14.93 -11.09
N THR A 141 0.93 15.57 -10.84
CA THR A 141 1.28 16.91 -11.34
C THR A 141 2.49 16.91 -12.28
N ILE A 142 3.26 15.83 -12.29
CA ILE A 142 4.48 15.68 -13.09
C ILE A 142 4.11 15.26 -14.52
N ARG A 143 4.63 15.98 -15.51
CA ARG A 143 4.36 15.70 -16.94
C ARG A 143 5.28 14.66 -17.55
N GLU A 144 6.47 14.49 -16.99
CA GLU A 144 7.44 13.47 -17.36
C GLU A 144 7.02 12.10 -16.79
N HIS A 145 7.84 11.09 -17.07
CA HIS A 145 7.64 9.73 -16.52
C HIS A 145 7.55 9.76 -14.98
N THR A 146 6.43 9.33 -14.44
CA THR A 146 6.17 9.35 -13.00
C THR A 146 5.28 8.18 -12.57
N GLN A 147 5.29 7.90 -11.27
CA GLN A 147 4.40 6.94 -10.62
C GLN A 147 4.04 7.49 -9.25
N SER A 148 2.78 7.80 -9.04
CA SER A 148 2.19 8.03 -7.70
C SER A 148 1.53 6.74 -7.22
N GLU A 149 1.37 6.55 -5.93
CA GLU A 149 0.86 5.29 -5.37
C GLU A 149 -0.22 5.54 -4.29
N CYS A 150 -1.31 4.80 -4.31
CA CYS A 150 -2.27 4.84 -3.20
C CYS A 150 -1.67 4.18 -1.95
N ILE A 151 -1.03 3.01 -2.09
CA ILE A 151 -0.28 2.37 -1.01
C ILE A 151 1.13 2.06 -1.52
N TYR A 152 2.13 2.57 -0.82
CA TYR A 152 3.54 2.34 -1.10
C TYR A 152 4.23 1.64 0.07
N ASN A 153 4.45 0.32 -0.03
CA ASN A 153 5.21 -0.42 0.98
C ASN A 153 6.71 -0.29 0.72
N GLN A 154 7.38 0.50 1.55
CA GLN A 154 8.80 0.87 1.43
C GLN A 154 9.58 0.50 2.70
N GLY A 155 9.58 -0.78 3.03
CA GLY A 155 10.35 -1.35 4.14
C GLY A 155 9.51 -2.08 5.19
N GLY A 156 8.19 -1.91 5.19
CA GLY A 156 7.31 -2.63 6.10
C GLY A 156 7.30 -4.14 5.85
N ASN A 157 7.40 -4.91 6.93
CA ASN A 157 7.40 -6.37 6.89
C ASN A 157 6.19 -6.93 7.64
N HIS A 158 5.71 -8.10 7.22
CA HIS A 158 4.59 -8.79 7.86
C HIS A 158 3.32 -7.94 7.96
N ASN A 159 3.11 -7.01 7.03
CA ASN A 159 1.90 -6.20 6.97
C ASN A 159 0.77 -6.94 6.28
N ILE A 160 -0.46 -6.63 6.67
CA ILE A 160 -1.68 -7.13 6.04
C ILE A 160 -2.45 -5.92 5.50
N TYR A 161 -2.79 -5.97 4.22
CA TYR A 161 -3.65 -5.02 3.53
C TYR A 161 -4.88 -5.79 3.08
N GLU A 162 -6.02 -5.55 3.73
CA GLU A 162 -7.20 -6.40 3.57
C GLU A 162 -8.43 -5.58 3.20
N ASN A 163 -9.13 -6.02 2.15
CA ASN A 163 -10.41 -5.44 1.76
C ASN A 163 -10.36 -3.91 1.58
N LEU A 164 -9.32 -3.43 0.89
CA LEU A 164 -9.11 -2.04 0.52
C LEU A 164 -9.56 -1.81 -0.93
N ALA A 165 -10.04 -0.61 -1.25
CA ALA A 165 -10.27 -0.20 -2.63
C ALA A 165 -9.46 1.07 -2.96
N MET A 166 -8.76 1.05 -4.10
CA MET A 166 -7.92 2.12 -4.61
C MET A 166 -8.40 2.47 -6.02
N HIS A 167 -9.09 3.62 -6.19
CA HIS A 167 -9.80 3.84 -7.44
C HIS A 167 -10.06 5.29 -7.82
N ASP A 168 -10.50 5.46 -9.07
CA ASP A 168 -10.88 6.75 -9.66
C ASP A 168 -9.79 7.82 -9.52
N GLY A 169 -8.53 7.39 -9.59
CA GLY A 169 -7.35 8.24 -9.43
C GLY A 169 -6.36 8.15 -10.59
N MET A 170 -5.19 8.74 -10.39
CA MET A 170 -4.10 8.77 -11.38
C MET A 170 -2.89 7.94 -10.92
N ALA A 171 -3.05 7.06 -9.93
CA ALA A 171 -1.96 6.38 -9.24
C ALA A 171 -2.07 4.86 -9.34
N ILE A 172 -0.93 4.18 -9.16
CA ILE A 172 -0.90 2.75 -8.89
C ILE A 172 -1.71 2.46 -7.62
N GLY A 173 -2.54 1.43 -7.63
CA GLY A 173 -3.31 1.08 -6.44
C GLY A 173 -2.39 0.65 -5.29
N PHE A 174 -1.68 -0.45 -5.44
CA PHE A 174 -0.72 -0.94 -4.45
C PHE A 174 0.66 -1.13 -5.06
N TYR A 175 1.70 -0.67 -4.39
CA TYR A 175 3.08 -0.79 -4.84
C TYR A 175 4.02 -1.23 -3.72
N LEU A 176 4.79 -2.31 -3.94
CA LEU A 176 5.77 -2.82 -2.99
C LEU A 176 7.16 -2.84 -3.62
N VAL A 177 8.11 -2.17 -2.98
CA VAL A 177 9.53 -2.15 -3.40
C VAL A 177 10.46 -2.75 -2.34
N ARG A 178 10.14 -2.58 -1.07
CA ARG A 178 10.94 -3.12 0.04
C ARG A 178 10.02 -3.74 1.08
N GLY A 179 10.49 -4.82 1.69
CA GLY A 179 9.81 -5.53 2.75
C GLY A 179 9.44 -6.95 2.37
N SER A 180 9.24 -7.78 3.38
CA SER A 180 9.02 -9.22 3.27
C SER A 180 7.75 -9.66 3.99
N ASN A 181 7.19 -10.80 3.56
CA ASN A 181 6.06 -11.46 4.22
C ASN A 181 4.82 -10.55 4.34
N ASN A 182 4.58 -9.71 3.34
CA ASN A 182 3.39 -8.87 3.28
C ASN A 182 2.27 -9.59 2.52
N LEU A 183 1.05 -9.47 3.03
CA LEU A 183 -0.15 -10.04 2.43
C LEU A 183 -1.09 -8.91 1.98
N VAL A 184 -1.41 -8.88 0.69
CA VAL A 184 -2.48 -8.05 0.13
C VAL A 184 -3.64 -8.97 -0.17
N LEU A 185 -4.73 -8.82 0.58
CA LEU A 185 -5.85 -9.76 0.62
C LEU A 185 -7.16 -9.09 0.23
N ASN A 186 -7.84 -9.65 -0.77
CA ASN A 186 -9.18 -9.21 -1.19
C ASN A 186 -9.28 -7.70 -1.46
N CYS A 187 -8.21 -7.10 -2.00
CA CYS A 187 -8.17 -5.68 -2.35
C CYS A 187 -8.56 -5.46 -3.82
N ASP A 188 -9.11 -4.27 -4.08
CA ASP A 188 -9.54 -3.83 -5.40
C ASP A 188 -8.73 -2.62 -5.85
N ALA A 189 -8.26 -2.62 -7.11
CA ALA A 189 -7.68 -1.46 -7.76
C ALA A 189 -8.36 -1.25 -9.11
N TYR A 190 -9.04 -0.11 -9.32
CA TYR A 190 -9.84 0.07 -10.52
C TYR A 190 -10.06 1.52 -10.93
N ASN A 191 -10.38 1.70 -12.21
CA ASN A 191 -10.65 3.02 -12.80
C ASN A 191 -9.51 4.03 -12.59
N ASN A 192 -8.25 3.57 -12.57
CA ASN A 192 -7.11 4.45 -12.40
C ASN A 192 -6.50 4.80 -13.76
N TYR A 193 -6.37 6.09 -14.05
CA TYR A 193 -5.81 6.62 -15.28
C TYR A 193 -5.12 7.96 -15.04
N ASP A 194 -3.87 8.08 -15.49
CA ASP A 194 -3.11 9.32 -15.47
C ASP A 194 -3.16 10.04 -16.82
N PRO A 195 -3.92 11.12 -16.95
CA PRO A 195 -3.97 11.95 -18.17
C PRO A 195 -2.85 13.00 -18.23
N VAL A 196 -2.00 13.12 -17.22
CA VAL A 196 -1.05 14.23 -17.05
C VAL A 196 0.35 13.85 -17.52
N SER A 197 0.88 12.73 -17.01
CA SER A 197 2.24 12.32 -17.36
C SER A 197 2.33 11.73 -18.77
N GLU A 198 3.48 11.84 -19.39
CA GLU A 198 3.81 11.25 -20.70
C GLU A 198 2.73 11.48 -21.76
N ASN A 199 2.17 12.70 -21.81
CA ASN A 199 1.07 13.12 -22.70
C ASN A 199 -0.22 12.31 -22.53
N GLY A 200 -0.48 11.78 -21.35
CA GLY A 200 -1.70 11.04 -21.05
C GLY A 200 -1.76 9.66 -21.70
N THR A 201 -0.61 9.05 -21.95
CA THR A 201 -0.56 7.67 -22.51
C THR A 201 -1.12 6.65 -21.53
N GLY A 202 -1.13 6.98 -20.22
CA GLY A 202 -1.67 6.14 -19.16
C GLY A 202 -0.78 4.95 -18.81
N GLY A 203 0.43 4.85 -19.34
CA GLY A 203 1.45 3.91 -18.87
C GLY A 203 1.85 4.23 -17.42
N ASN A 204 2.28 3.24 -16.66
CA ASN A 204 2.67 3.31 -15.26
C ASN A 204 1.53 3.41 -14.24
N VAL A 205 0.28 3.12 -14.59
CA VAL A 205 -0.84 3.08 -13.63
C VAL A 205 -1.39 1.67 -13.56
N ASP A 206 -0.64 0.82 -12.84
CA ASP A 206 -1.01 -0.56 -12.59
C ASP A 206 -2.05 -0.68 -11.46
N GLY A 207 -2.79 -1.77 -11.43
CA GLY A 207 -3.59 -2.11 -10.26
C GLY A 207 -2.70 -2.45 -9.06
N PHE A 208 -1.79 -3.40 -9.25
CA PHE A 208 -0.90 -3.93 -8.20
C PHE A 208 0.51 -4.13 -8.75
N GLY A 209 1.49 -3.42 -8.18
CA GLY A 209 2.91 -3.54 -8.49
C GLY A 209 3.68 -4.28 -7.39
N GLY A 210 4.29 -5.39 -7.74
CA GLY A 210 5.16 -6.17 -6.85
C GLY A 210 6.61 -6.15 -7.34
N HIS A 211 7.39 -5.16 -6.91
CA HIS A 211 8.75 -4.89 -7.42
C HIS A 211 9.81 -4.97 -6.32
N PRO A 212 9.92 -6.09 -5.56
CA PRO A 212 10.93 -6.20 -4.53
C PRO A 212 12.33 -5.90 -5.08
N ALA A 213 12.99 -4.89 -4.51
CA ALA A 213 14.26 -4.37 -5.00
C ALA A 213 15.49 -5.16 -4.50
N SER A 214 15.27 -6.24 -3.76
CA SER A 214 16.33 -7.15 -3.26
C SER A 214 15.81 -8.59 -3.22
N ALA A 215 16.70 -9.54 -3.45
CA ALA A 215 16.43 -10.97 -3.31
C ALA A 215 16.02 -11.37 -1.87
N SER A 216 16.31 -10.53 -0.87
CA SER A 216 15.93 -10.75 0.52
C SER A 216 14.47 -10.40 0.84
N TYR A 217 13.77 -9.69 -0.05
CA TYR A 217 12.38 -9.24 0.18
C TYR A 217 11.35 -10.29 -0.26
N THR A 218 11.41 -11.47 0.36
CA THR A 218 10.63 -12.67 0.01
C THR A 218 9.28 -12.74 0.73
N GLY A 219 8.44 -13.72 0.34
CA GLY A 219 7.21 -14.08 1.04
C GLY A 219 6.05 -13.09 0.85
N ASN A 220 6.11 -12.21 -0.16
CA ASN A 220 5.03 -11.28 -0.46
C ASN A 220 3.95 -11.94 -1.34
N VAL A 221 2.68 -11.67 -1.05
CA VAL A 221 1.54 -12.33 -1.68
C VAL A 221 0.44 -11.33 -2.04
N PHE A 222 -0.06 -11.41 -3.27
CA PHE A 222 -1.37 -10.91 -3.66
C PHE A 222 -2.36 -12.07 -3.67
N LYS A 223 -3.45 -11.98 -2.89
CA LYS A 223 -4.46 -13.04 -2.79
C LYS A 223 -5.87 -12.49 -2.87
N GLY A 224 -6.70 -13.05 -3.74
CA GLY A 224 -8.10 -12.66 -3.90
C GLY A 224 -8.30 -11.22 -4.40
N CYS A 225 -7.25 -10.59 -4.93
CA CYS A 225 -7.29 -9.20 -5.39
C CYS A 225 -7.89 -9.09 -6.79
N ARG A 226 -8.50 -7.91 -7.09
CA ARG A 226 -9.09 -7.64 -8.40
C ARG A 226 -8.56 -6.32 -8.97
N ALA A 227 -8.15 -6.34 -10.24
CA ALA A 227 -7.66 -5.19 -10.97
C ALA A 227 -8.46 -5.00 -12.26
N TRP A 228 -9.13 -3.84 -12.43
CA TRP A 228 -9.87 -3.57 -13.66
C TRP A 228 -9.92 -2.09 -14.03
N TYR A 229 -9.89 -1.80 -15.32
CA TYR A 229 -9.84 -0.45 -15.85
C TYR A 229 -8.70 0.39 -15.28
N ASN A 230 -7.57 -0.25 -14.92
CA ASN A 230 -6.34 0.49 -14.72
C ASN A 230 -5.71 0.73 -16.09
N SER A 231 -5.18 1.91 -16.31
CA SER A 231 -4.76 2.29 -17.67
C SER A 231 -3.50 1.59 -18.14
N ASP A 232 -2.74 0.96 -17.26
CA ASP A 232 -1.63 0.07 -17.60
C ASP A 232 -1.97 -1.39 -17.23
N ASP A 233 -1.16 -2.08 -16.49
CA ASP A 233 -1.34 -3.51 -16.21
C ASP A 233 -2.24 -3.77 -14.99
N GLY A 234 -2.83 -4.96 -14.92
CA GLY A 234 -3.56 -5.39 -13.73
C GLY A 234 -2.63 -5.70 -12.58
N PHE A 235 -1.66 -6.58 -12.83
CA PHE A 235 -0.60 -6.97 -11.90
C PHE A 235 0.74 -6.92 -12.62
N ASP A 236 1.71 -6.20 -12.07
CA ASP A 236 3.06 -6.08 -12.64
C ASP A 236 4.15 -6.51 -11.64
N LEU A 237 4.98 -7.48 -12.04
CA LEU A 237 6.15 -7.97 -11.32
C LEU A 237 7.47 -7.67 -12.07
N ILE A 238 7.46 -6.73 -13.01
CA ILE A 238 8.67 -6.40 -13.79
C ILE A 238 9.83 -6.00 -12.86
N LYS A 239 11.04 -6.50 -13.15
CA LYS A 239 12.26 -6.19 -12.40
C LYS A 239 12.29 -6.66 -10.94
N ALA A 240 11.31 -7.46 -10.50
CA ALA A 240 11.30 -8.03 -9.16
C ALA A 240 12.57 -8.85 -8.91
N GLN A 241 13.26 -8.56 -7.79
CA GLN A 241 14.50 -9.27 -7.40
C GLN A 241 14.22 -10.46 -6.47
N ALA A 242 12.99 -10.63 -6.00
CA ALA A 242 12.55 -11.75 -5.18
C ALA A 242 11.23 -12.32 -5.70
N ALA A 243 10.97 -13.59 -5.41
CA ALA A 243 9.75 -14.26 -5.80
C ALA A 243 8.50 -13.60 -5.17
N TYR A 244 7.44 -13.55 -5.95
CA TYR A 244 6.12 -13.06 -5.55
C TYR A 244 5.07 -14.13 -5.85
N THR A 245 4.06 -14.25 -5.00
CA THR A 245 2.92 -15.13 -5.24
C THR A 245 1.68 -14.29 -5.56
N ILE A 246 0.99 -14.62 -6.65
CA ILE A 246 -0.32 -14.08 -7.04
C ILE A 246 -1.28 -15.26 -7.10
N GLU A 247 -2.28 -15.29 -6.23
CA GLU A 247 -3.25 -16.39 -6.16
C GLU A 247 -4.69 -15.89 -6.02
N ASP A 248 -5.61 -16.61 -6.67
CA ASP A 248 -7.05 -16.34 -6.61
C ASP A 248 -7.41 -14.91 -7.08
N CYS A 249 -6.59 -14.28 -7.94
CA CYS A 249 -6.72 -12.89 -8.39
C CYS A 249 -7.40 -12.77 -9.76
N TRP A 250 -8.06 -11.63 -9.99
CA TRP A 250 -8.72 -11.34 -11.26
C TRP A 250 -8.18 -10.05 -11.87
N ALA A 251 -7.89 -10.08 -13.19
CA ALA A 251 -7.45 -8.92 -13.96
C ALA A 251 -8.28 -8.81 -15.24
N PHE A 252 -9.08 -7.76 -15.38
CA PHE A 252 -9.98 -7.61 -16.52
C PHE A 252 -10.15 -6.15 -16.94
N TYR A 253 -10.27 -5.93 -18.25
CA TYR A 253 -10.39 -4.59 -18.86
C TYR A 253 -9.23 -3.62 -18.55
N ASN A 254 -8.04 -4.09 -18.15
CA ASN A 254 -6.88 -3.21 -17.95
C ASN A 254 -6.29 -2.79 -19.32
N GLY A 255 -5.62 -1.65 -19.37
CA GLY A 255 -5.09 -1.02 -20.58
C GLY A 255 -6.10 -0.14 -21.31
N TYR A 256 -7.22 0.16 -20.69
CA TYR A 256 -8.22 1.08 -21.21
C TYR A 256 -8.47 2.24 -20.25
N LYS A 257 -8.90 3.36 -20.81
CA LYS A 257 -9.43 4.47 -20.01
C LYS A 257 -10.72 4.03 -19.31
N PRO A 258 -10.96 4.51 -18.08
CA PRO A 258 -12.18 4.18 -17.35
C PRO A 258 -13.46 4.41 -18.15
N GLY A 259 -14.41 3.47 -18.02
CA GLY A 259 -15.74 3.57 -18.62
C GLY A 259 -15.85 3.19 -20.10
N GLY A 260 -14.78 2.65 -20.72
CA GLY A 260 -14.85 2.28 -22.13
C GLY A 260 -13.72 1.40 -22.64
N PHE A 261 -13.54 1.37 -23.97
CA PHE A 261 -12.47 0.61 -24.64
C PHE A 261 -11.47 1.52 -25.36
N VAL A 262 -11.33 2.76 -24.92
CA VAL A 262 -10.27 3.64 -25.43
C VAL A 262 -8.94 3.16 -24.83
N GLY A 263 -8.03 2.70 -25.69
CA GLY A 263 -6.73 2.17 -25.29
C GLY A 263 -5.87 3.22 -24.54
N ALA A 264 -5.14 2.76 -23.57
CA ALA A 264 -4.15 3.51 -22.80
C ALA A 264 -2.86 2.68 -22.72
N GLY A 265 -2.13 2.61 -21.63
CA GLY A 265 -0.86 1.91 -21.43
C GLY A 265 -0.73 0.49 -22.01
N ASP A 266 0.05 -0.38 -21.41
CA ASP A 266 0.30 -1.73 -21.97
C ASP A 266 -0.94 -2.64 -21.91
N GLY A 267 -1.60 -2.73 -20.77
CA GLY A 267 -2.85 -3.44 -20.59
C GLY A 267 -2.71 -4.96 -20.54
N THR A 268 -1.67 -5.45 -19.89
CA THR A 268 -1.53 -6.87 -19.56
C THR A 268 -2.30 -7.19 -18.27
N GLY A 269 -2.98 -8.33 -18.21
CA GLY A 269 -3.66 -8.77 -17.00
C GLY A 269 -2.66 -9.08 -15.88
N PHE A 270 -1.77 -10.05 -16.13
CA PHE A 270 -0.72 -10.47 -15.23
C PHE A 270 0.64 -10.45 -15.95
N LYS A 271 1.47 -9.47 -15.65
CA LYS A 271 2.84 -9.35 -16.14
C LYS A 271 3.78 -9.96 -15.08
N ALA A 272 4.12 -11.21 -15.25
CA ALA A 272 4.81 -12.02 -14.25
C ALA A 272 6.33 -12.00 -14.45
N GLY A 273 6.98 -10.88 -14.11
CA GLY A 273 8.43 -10.74 -14.09
C GLY A 273 9.03 -10.07 -15.33
N GLY A 274 10.27 -10.47 -15.67
CA GLY A 274 11.09 -9.90 -16.75
C GLY A 274 11.93 -8.71 -16.29
N TYR A 275 13.09 -8.53 -16.96
CA TYR A 275 14.04 -7.46 -16.61
C TYR A 275 14.14 -6.40 -17.71
N GLY A 276 13.44 -6.62 -18.83
CA GLY A 276 13.48 -5.73 -20.00
C GLY A 276 14.82 -5.77 -20.73
N MET A 277 14.78 -5.62 -22.06
CA MET A 277 16.01 -5.66 -22.89
C MET A 277 16.92 -4.43 -22.69
N ARG A 278 16.42 -3.35 -22.12
CA ARG A 278 17.15 -2.09 -21.88
C ARG A 278 17.15 -1.66 -20.42
N SER A 279 16.82 -2.55 -19.52
CA SER A 279 16.73 -2.21 -18.09
C SER A 279 18.11 -1.89 -17.52
N LYS A 280 18.22 -0.77 -16.79
CA LYS A 280 19.39 -0.46 -15.95
C LYS A 280 19.40 -1.29 -14.66
N VAL A 281 18.31 -1.99 -14.36
CA VAL A 281 18.23 -2.89 -13.22
C VAL A 281 19.05 -4.14 -13.53
N LYS A 282 20.06 -4.38 -12.72
CA LYS A 282 20.89 -5.57 -12.84
C LYS A 282 20.03 -6.79 -12.55
N MET A 283 20.07 -7.76 -13.45
CA MET A 283 19.42 -9.06 -13.23
C MET A 283 20.04 -9.72 -11.98
N PRO A 284 19.24 -10.30 -11.06
CA PRO A 284 19.79 -10.98 -9.89
C PRO A 284 20.60 -12.20 -10.30
N ASN A 285 21.54 -12.62 -9.44
CA ASN A 285 22.33 -13.83 -9.69
C ASN A 285 21.43 -15.08 -9.73
N GLU A 286 20.39 -15.10 -8.91
CA GLU A 286 19.36 -16.12 -8.90
C GLU A 286 18.05 -15.46 -9.31
N ILE A 287 17.51 -15.87 -10.46
CA ILE A 287 16.28 -15.30 -11.00
C ILE A 287 15.11 -15.84 -10.19
N PRO A 288 14.25 -14.98 -9.64
CA PRO A 288 13.15 -15.44 -8.80
C PRO A 288 12.15 -16.29 -9.58
N HIS A 289 11.59 -17.29 -8.93
CA HIS A 289 10.52 -18.12 -9.44
C HIS A 289 9.19 -17.57 -8.91
N HIS A 290 8.46 -16.83 -9.74
CA HIS A 290 7.15 -16.31 -9.38
C HIS A 290 6.09 -17.41 -9.41
N VAL A 291 5.02 -17.23 -8.64
CA VAL A 291 3.87 -18.14 -8.64
C VAL A 291 2.61 -17.36 -9.02
N VAL A 292 1.96 -17.76 -10.12
CA VAL A 292 0.66 -17.22 -10.54
C VAL A 292 -0.30 -18.40 -10.66
N LYS A 293 -1.27 -18.51 -9.76
CA LYS A 293 -2.17 -19.66 -9.70
C LYS A 293 -3.62 -19.28 -9.42
N ASN A 294 -4.56 -20.04 -9.96
CA ASN A 294 -6.01 -19.85 -9.80
C ASN A 294 -6.47 -18.43 -10.18
N CYS A 295 -5.79 -17.79 -11.14
CA CYS A 295 -6.06 -16.43 -11.54
C CYS A 295 -6.91 -16.38 -12.81
N LEU A 296 -7.72 -15.32 -12.97
CA LEU A 296 -8.55 -15.07 -14.14
C LEU A 296 -8.10 -13.79 -14.84
N ALA A 297 -7.75 -13.89 -16.12
CA ALA A 297 -7.52 -12.74 -16.99
C ALA A 297 -8.62 -12.67 -18.05
N TYR A 298 -9.31 -11.51 -18.16
CA TYR A 298 -10.44 -11.37 -19.07
C TYR A 298 -10.47 -9.99 -19.73
N LYS A 299 -10.55 -9.97 -21.08
CA LYS A 299 -10.68 -8.73 -21.86
C LYS A 299 -9.71 -7.59 -21.51
N ASN A 300 -8.50 -7.91 -21.04
CA ASN A 300 -7.45 -6.91 -20.99
C ASN A 300 -7.04 -6.51 -22.41
N LYS A 301 -6.57 -5.28 -22.59
CA LYS A 301 -6.23 -4.73 -23.92
C LYS A 301 -5.18 -5.57 -24.65
N ASN A 302 -4.22 -6.13 -23.91
CA ASN A 302 -3.11 -6.90 -24.48
C ASN A 302 -3.18 -8.36 -24.00
N LYS A 303 -2.21 -8.84 -23.26
CA LYS A 303 -2.09 -10.25 -22.86
C LYS A 303 -2.84 -10.53 -21.56
N GLY A 304 -3.46 -11.70 -21.44
CA GLY A 304 -4.02 -12.16 -20.19
C GLY A 304 -2.92 -12.45 -19.16
N PHE A 305 -1.99 -13.33 -19.57
CA PHE A 305 -0.80 -13.73 -18.79
C PHE A 305 0.44 -13.53 -19.66
N TYR A 306 1.47 -12.90 -19.09
CA TYR A 306 2.68 -12.59 -19.81
C TYR A 306 3.91 -12.75 -18.93
N ALA A 307 4.77 -13.67 -19.26
CA ALA A 307 6.05 -13.89 -18.59
C ALA A 307 7.04 -12.72 -18.78
N ASN A 308 6.83 -11.85 -19.77
CA ASN A 308 7.65 -10.68 -20.04
C ASN A 308 9.15 -11.01 -20.21
N HIS A 309 9.43 -12.10 -20.96
CA HIS A 309 10.79 -12.64 -21.12
C HIS A 309 11.51 -12.99 -19.81
N HIS A 310 10.75 -13.33 -18.78
CA HIS A 310 11.29 -13.78 -17.52
C HIS A 310 11.98 -15.14 -17.70
N LEU A 311 13.23 -15.26 -17.22
CA LEU A 311 14.03 -16.47 -17.37
C LEU A 311 13.91 -17.43 -16.17
N GLY A 312 13.32 -16.96 -15.05
CA GLY A 312 12.91 -17.82 -13.94
C GLY A 312 11.61 -18.55 -14.27
N GLY A 313 11.21 -19.51 -13.47
CA GLY A 313 9.92 -20.15 -13.62
C GLY A 313 8.75 -19.25 -13.15
N ILE A 314 7.57 -19.58 -13.61
CA ILE A 314 6.29 -18.98 -13.19
C ILE A 314 5.37 -20.12 -12.77
#